data_f511b0c617a7379455d8ad01c1f8579e
#
_entry.id   f511b0c617a7379455d8ad01c1f8579e
#
_cell.length_a   1.000
_cell.length_b   1.000
_cell.length_c   1.000
_cell.angle_alpha   90.00
_cell.angle_beta   90.00
_cell.angle_gamma   90.00
#
_symmetry.space_group_name_H-M   'P 1'
#
loop_
_entity.id
_entity.type
_entity.pdbx_description
1 polymer ?
#
loop_
_entity_poly.entity_id
_entity_poly.type
_entity_poly.pdbx_seq_one_letter_code
_entity_poly.pdbx_strand_id
1 'polypeptide(L)'
;MAGLCAIGLVAVIAQSGPAPAPVDWSKVPAPTHAVRPASLLIRDVMVIRGNGTPPIGPTDVLVRGNKIESIEKWKGGDPPATSIDGKGKYLLPGFVNMHGHIQEERGGLAIENDYQFGLWLACGITSIRDLGSDFTRSLQIRDLSAKGELACPRVNLYPFLTSTTPDALRVQVKELKSRGADGLKIFTMDRDCLEAVMATARELGLRCTTHMGVEETNAWDCCRLGMTSIEHWYGIPDAALNGTQHFPAEFSYSNEVDRFRYAGRLWREADPAKLEKVLQAMVDAHVAWDPTLAIYEASRDLTRAQSQPWFADLLHPGLERFFAPNLENHGSYFIGWSSTDEAYWKENYRIWMKAVRRFAELGGTITCGEDAGFIYEMYGFGYLRELELHEEAGFQPLEVITQATGNAARVLGRETEIGRIRAGFLADLVLVNGNPLSNLRLLYPTGADVNVGGKPVHSGGIEWTVKDGIPYHGPTLMNRVREIVKRDRAQPPPAAPSAGGAAASCCAGAAGGG
;
A
#
# COMPACT_ATOMS: atom_id res chain seq x y z
N MET A 1 -37.20 9.72 51.09
CA MET A 1 -37.00 8.41 50.44
C MET A 1 -36.30 8.68 49.14
N ALA A 2 -35.01 8.51 49.11
CA ALA A 2 -34.18 8.67 47.94
C ALA A 2 -33.92 7.27 47.35
N GLY A 3 -34.39 7.05 46.13
CA GLY A 3 -34.12 5.81 45.40
C GLY A 3 -32.83 5.97 44.59
N LEU A 4 -31.78 5.26 44.97
CA LEU A 4 -30.58 5.07 44.15
C LEU A 4 -30.92 4.10 43.01
N CYS A 5 -30.86 4.58 41.75
CA CYS A 5 -30.74 3.71 40.58
C CYS A 5 -29.25 3.33 40.43
N ALA A 6 -28.93 2.07 40.72
CA ALA A 6 -27.65 1.50 40.40
C ALA A 6 -27.67 1.13 38.90
N ILE A 7 -26.92 1.87 38.07
CA ILE A 7 -26.63 1.49 36.68
C ILE A 7 -25.51 0.45 36.75
N GLY A 8 -25.86 -0.80 36.51
CA GLY A 8 -24.89 -1.88 36.40
C GLY A 8 -24.11 -1.74 35.10
N LEU A 9 -22.84 -1.46 35.21
CA LEU A 9 -21.88 -1.54 34.10
C LEU A 9 -21.71 -3.02 33.74
N VAL A 10 -22.28 -3.46 32.63
CA VAL A 10 -21.98 -4.77 32.07
C VAL A 10 -20.72 -4.60 31.22
N ALA A 11 -19.59 -4.99 31.78
CA ALA A 11 -18.37 -5.14 31.01
C ALA A 11 -18.57 -6.28 29.98
N VAL A 12 -18.77 -5.93 28.72
CA VAL A 12 -18.72 -6.89 27.63
C VAL A 12 -17.24 -7.18 27.36
N ILE A 13 -16.75 -8.27 27.98
CA ILE A 13 -15.45 -8.84 27.59
C ILE A 13 -15.64 -9.41 26.19
N ALA A 14 -15.12 -8.72 25.19
CA ALA A 14 -15.00 -9.24 23.84
C ALA A 14 -14.10 -10.49 23.90
N GLN A 15 -14.70 -11.68 23.86
CA GLN A 15 -13.96 -12.91 23.64
C GLN A 15 -13.49 -12.86 22.18
N SER A 16 -12.20 -12.60 21.97
CA SER A 16 -11.55 -12.88 20.70
C SER A 16 -11.80 -14.36 20.38
N GLY A 17 -12.48 -14.64 19.28
CA GLY A 17 -12.64 -16.00 18.80
C GLY A 17 -11.27 -16.69 18.63
N PRO A 18 -11.20 -18.03 18.63
CA PRO A 18 -9.95 -18.73 18.43
C PRO A 18 -9.30 -18.25 17.14
N ALA A 19 -7.99 -17.96 17.20
CA ALA A 19 -7.21 -17.62 16.03
C ALA A 19 -7.45 -18.66 14.94
N PRO A 20 -7.65 -18.24 13.66
CA PRO A 20 -7.85 -19.17 12.57
C PRO A 20 -6.71 -20.19 12.54
N ALA A 21 -7.03 -21.45 12.27
CA ALA A 21 -6.02 -22.51 12.20
C ALA A 21 -4.94 -22.14 11.17
N PRO A 22 -3.65 -22.43 11.44
CA PRO A 22 -2.57 -22.16 10.50
C PRO A 22 -2.89 -22.78 9.15
N VAL A 23 -2.76 -22.00 8.07
CA VAL A 23 -2.92 -22.54 6.71
C VAL A 23 -1.78 -23.50 6.43
N ASP A 24 -2.11 -24.68 5.98
CA ASP A 24 -1.13 -25.65 5.49
C ASP A 24 -0.70 -25.24 4.07
N TRP A 25 0.29 -24.39 4.00
CA TRP A 25 0.84 -23.84 2.76
C TRP A 25 1.43 -24.91 1.83
N SER A 26 1.75 -26.11 2.35
CA SER A 26 2.20 -27.24 1.52
C SER A 26 1.12 -27.72 0.54
N LYS A 27 -0.14 -27.37 0.82
CA LYS A 27 -1.29 -27.72 -0.01
C LYS A 27 -1.70 -26.60 -0.99
N VAL A 28 -1.08 -25.43 -0.92
CA VAL A 28 -1.32 -24.35 -1.89
C VAL A 28 -0.46 -24.60 -3.11
N PRO A 29 -1.04 -24.83 -4.31
CA PRO A 29 -0.27 -25.10 -5.52
C PRO A 29 0.63 -23.91 -5.84
N ALA A 30 1.94 -24.15 -5.98
CA ALA A 30 2.82 -23.14 -6.55
C ALA A 30 2.40 -22.88 -8.01
N PRO A 31 2.34 -21.60 -8.47
CA PRO A 31 2.09 -21.31 -9.87
C PRO A 31 3.14 -22.01 -10.73
N THR A 32 2.71 -22.71 -11.75
CA THR A 32 3.59 -23.55 -12.61
C THR A 32 4.66 -22.75 -13.36
N HIS A 33 4.54 -21.42 -13.44
CA HIS A 33 5.51 -20.51 -14.05
C HIS A 33 6.46 -19.82 -13.04
N ALA A 34 6.37 -20.14 -11.76
CA ALA A 34 7.14 -19.53 -10.67
C ALA A 34 8.45 -20.28 -10.38
N VAL A 35 9.16 -20.69 -11.40
CA VAL A 35 10.46 -21.37 -11.25
C VAL A 35 11.58 -20.39 -11.56
N ARG A 36 12.54 -20.27 -10.64
CA ARG A 36 13.75 -19.47 -10.88
C ARG A 36 14.65 -20.20 -11.88
N PRO A 37 14.86 -19.64 -13.08
CA PRO A 37 15.83 -20.20 -14.02
C PRO A 37 17.26 -19.94 -13.50
N ALA A 38 18.22 -20.78 -13.91
CA ALA A 38 19.63 -20.55 -13.61
C ALA A 38 20.11 -19.20 -14.17
N SER A 39 19.60 -18.83 -15.36
CA SER A 39 19.79 -17.52 -15.97
C SER A 39 18.59 -17.12 -16.80
N LEU A 40 18.31 -15.80 -16.84
CA LEU A 40 17.28 -15.17 -17.64
C LEU A 40 17.90 -14.01 -18.42
N LEU A 41 17.67 -13.97 -19.73
CA LEU A 41 18.12 -12.89 -20.60
C LEU A 41 16.91 -12.11 -21.15
N ILE A 42 16.80 -10.83 -20.79
CA ILE A 42 15.81 -9.91 -21.37
C ILE A 42 16.51 -9.11 -22.46
N ARG A 43 16.07 -9.30 -23.70
CA ARG A 43 16.77 -8.80 -24.89
C ARG A 43 16.14 -7.55 -25.48
N ASP A 44 17.01 -6.68 -26.00
CA ASP A 44 16.63 -5.55 -26.87
C ASP A 44 15.62 -4.57 -26.23
N VAL A 45 15.77 -4.29 -24.94
CA VAL A 45 14.81 -3.53 -24.12
C VAL A 45 15.33 -2.13 -23.78
N MET A 46 14.42 -1.15 -23.67
CA MET A 46 14.72 0.15 -23.07
C MET A 46 14.66 0.03 -21.54
N VAL A 47 15.68 0.52 -20.83
CA VAL A 47 15.82 0.35 -19.37
C VAL A 47 15.64 1.67 -18.65
N ILE A 48 14.62 1.77 -17.79
CA ILE A 48 14.42 2.83 -16.80
C ILE A 48 15.03 2.36 -15.48
N ARG A 49 16.08 3.05 -15.00
CA ARG A 49 16.91 2.53 -13.89
C ARG A 49 16.37 2.75 -12.49
N GLY A 50 15.26 3.49 -12.32
CA GLY A 50 14.66 3.78 -10.99
C GLY A 50 15.43 4.83 -10.16
N ASN A 51 16.21 5.68 -10.83
CA ASN A 51 17.04 6.72 -10.20
C ASN A 51 16.79 8.14 -10.77
N GLY A 52 15.67 8.35 -11.45
CA GLY A 52 15.29 9.62 -12.05
C GLY A 52 16.06 10.00 -13.32
N THR A 53 16.96 9.14 -13.81
CA THR A 53 17.70 9.41 -15.05
C THR A 53 16.94 8.89 -16.28
N PRO A 54 17.14 9.49 -17.46
CA PRO A 54 16.52 9.04 -18.70
C PRO A 54 16.77 7.54 -18.98
N PRO A 55 15.88 6.88 -19.72
CA PRO A 55 16.06 5.49 -20.14
C PRO A 55 17.34 5.31 -20.96
N ILE A 56 17.92 4.12 -20.84
CA ILE A 56 19.05 3.69 -21.67
C ILE A 56 18.62 2.50 -22.54
N GLY A 57 19.22 2.36 -23.70
CA GLY A 57 18.94 1.22 -24.59
C GLY A 57 18.72 1.63 -26.05
N PRO A 58 18.23 0.67 -26.88
CA PRO A 58 17.93 -0.70 -26.50
C PRO A 58 19.18 -1.49 -26.10
N THR A 59 19.09 -2.24 -24.99
CA THR A 59 20.16 -3.06 -24.43
C THR A 59 19.63 -4.41 -23.98
N ASP A 60 20.52 -5.28 -23.48
CA ASP A 60 20.10 -6.55 -22.90
C ASP A 60 20.37 -6.54 -21.38
N VAL A 61 19.57 -7.28 -20.63
CA VAL A 61 19.71 -7.45 -19.18
C VAL A 61 19.84 -8.93 -18.86
N LEU A 62 21.00 -9.31 -18.33
CA LEU A 62 21.25 -10.67 -17.90
C LEU A 62 21.04 -10.80 -16.39
N VAL A 63 20.22 -11.77 -16.01
CA VAL A 63 19.98 -12.18 -14.64
C VAL A 63 20.60 -13.55 -14.43
N ARG A 64 21.33 -13.73 -13.32
CA ARG A 64 21.85 -15.03 -12.89
C ARG A 64 21.38 -15.34 -11.47
N GLY A 65 20.67 -16.45 -11.33
CA GLY A 65 19.96 -16.75 -10.08
C GLY A 65 18.96 -15.64 -9.73
N ASN A 66 19.17 -14.96 -8.62
CA ASN A 66 18.29 -13.87 -8.19
C ASN A 66 18.90 -12.46 -8.37
N LYS A 67 20.02 -12.31 -9.09
CA LYS A 67 20.71 -11.02 -9.24
C LYS A 67 20.86 -10.60 -10.69
N ILE A 68 20.80 -9.29 -10.91
CA ILE A 68 21.20 -8.68 -12.18
C ILE A 68 22.72 -8.79 -12.31
N GLU A 69 23.18 -9.50 -13.36
CA GLU A 69 24.60 -9.68 -13.63
C GLU A 69 25.14 -8.56 -14.50
N SER A 70 24.47 -8.24 -15.60
CA SER A 70 24.90 -7.19 -16.52
C SER A 70 23.74 -6.48 -17.23
N ILE A 71 24.03 -5.26 -17.71
CA ILE A 71 23.12 -4.42 -18.46
C ILE A 71 23.91 -3.92 -19.69
N GLU A 72 24.07 -4.80 -20.66
CA GLU A 72 24.81 -4.52 -21.90
C GLU A 72 24.38 -5.50 -22.98
N LYS A 73 24.66 -5.18 -24.25
CA LYS A 73 24.36 -6.10 -25.36
C LYS A 73 25.05 -7.43 -25.15
N TRP A 74 24.27 -8.51 -25.25
CA TRP A 74 24.77 -9.88 -25.13
C TRP A 74 25.84 -10.16 -26.20
N LYS A 75 27.02 -10.50 -25.75
CA LYS A 75 28.19 -10.82 -26.61
C LYS A 75 28.60 -12.29 -26.54
N GLY A 76 27.94 -13.09 -25.71
CA GLY A 76 28.19 -14.51 -25.54
C GLY A 76 27.72 -15.35 -26.75
N GLY A 77 27.93 -16.67 -26.70
CA GLY A 77 27.40 -17.62 -27.70
C GLY A 77 25.87 -17.68 -27.70
N ASP A 78 25.32 -18.92 -27.71
CA ASP A 78 23.86 -19.08 -27.65
C ASP A 78 23.28 -18.45 -26.39
N PRO A 79 22.14 -17.73 -26.50
CA PRO A 79 21.51 -17.09 -25.36
C PRO A 79 21.05 -18.15 -24.33
N PRO A 80 20.92 -17.77 -23.05
CA PRO A 80 20.36 -18.67 -22.05
C PRO A 80 19.03 -19.28 -22.50
N ALA A 81 18.77 -20.51 -22.08
CA ALA A 81 17.54 -21.23 -22.45
C ALA A 81 16.26 -20.45 -22.07
N THR A 82 16.31 -19.64 -21.00
CA THR A 82 15.24 -18.73 -20.63
C THR A 82 15.58 -17.33 -21.15
N SER A 83 14.83 -16.89 -22.16
CA SER A 83 15.02 -15.59 -22.81
C SER A 83 13.66 -14.94 -23.06
N ILE A 84 13.57 -13.62 -22.81
CA ILE A 84 12.39 -12.79 -23.04
C ILE A 84 12.73 -11.73 -24.10
N ASP A 85 11.88 -11.60 -25.12
CA ASP A 85 12.00 -10.55 -26.11
C ASP A 85 11.46 -9.23 -25.57
N GLY A 86 12.35 -8.25 -25.43
CA GLY A 86 12.04 -6.89 -24.95
C GLY A 86 11.96 -5.85 -26.06
N LYS A 87 12.00 -6.27 -27.34
CA LYS A 87 11.97 -5.33 -28.45
C LYS A 87 10.74 -4.43 -28.44
N GLY A 88 10.97 -3.11 -28.41
CA GLY A 88 9.90 -2.10 -28.33
C GLY A 88 9.28 -1.97 -26.93
N LYS A 89 9.80 -2.66 -25.93
CA LYS A 89 9.31 -2.66 -24.56
C LYS A 89 10.25 -1.90 -23.62
N TYR A 90 9.74 -1.62 -22.42
CA TYR A 90 10.46 -0.92 -21.37
C TYR A 90 10.60 -1.81 -20.13
N LEU A 91 11.78 -1.83 -19.54
CA LEU A 91 12.09 -2.55 -18.32
C LEU A 91 12.30 -1.55 -17.18
N LEU A 92 11.54 -1.72 -16.11
CA LEU A 92 11.59 -0.91 -14.89
C LEU A 92 12.05 -1.78 -13.72
N PRO A 93 12.55 -1.18 -12.61
CA PRO A 93 12.64 -1.92 -11.36
C PRO A 93 11.25 -2.39 -10.90
N GLY A 94 11.19 -3.51 -10.21
CA GLY A 94 9.98 -3.94 -9.54
C GLY A 94 9.46 -2.89 -8.58
N PHE A 95 8.16 -2.67 -8.58
CA PHE A 95 7.51 -1.70 -7.71
C PHE A 95 7.53 -2.16 -6.26
N VAL A 96 7.60 -1.19 -5.36
CA VAL A 96 7.58 -1.38 -3.91
C VAL A 96 6.32 -0.70 -3.36
N ASN A 97 5.32 -1.48 -3.01
CA ASN A 97 4.10 -0.99 -2.39
C ASN A 97 4.37 -0.71 -0.90
N MET A 98 4.39 0.56 -0.52
CA MET A 98 4.75 1.00 0.84
C MET A 98 3.58 0.93 1.82
N HIS A 99 2.36 0.63 1.34
CA HIS A 99 1.18 0.47 2.17
C HIS A 99 0.32 -0.71 1.68
N GLY A 100 0.73 -1.90 2.03
CA GLY A 100 -0.01 -3.13 1.73
C GLY A 100 -0.59 -3.77 2.98
N HIS A 101 -1.68 -4.50 2.80
CA HIS A 101 -2.31 -5.31 3.84
C HIS A 101 -2.56 -6.72 3.29
N ILE A 102 -2.03 -7.75 3.94
CA ILE A 102 -2.34 -9.13 3.59
C ILE A 102 -3.69 -9.48 4.21
N GLN A 103 -4.66 -9.72 3.38
CA GLN A 103 -6.06 -9.91 3.79
C GLN A 103 -6.55 -11.29 3.37
N GLU A 104 -7.21 -11.98 4.28
CA GLU A 104 -7.63 -13.37 4.13
C GLU A 104 -9.12 -13.53 3.98
N GLU A 105 -9.85 -12.49 4.33
CA GLU A 105 -11.30 -12.46 4.30
C GLU A 105 -11.79 -11.03 4.03
N ARG A 106 -12.84 -10.91 3.23
CA ARG A 106 -13.61 -9.69 3.05
C ARG A 106 -15.08 -10.03 2.85
N GLY A 107 -15.95 -9.28 3.52
CA GLY A 107 -17.40 -9.40 3.36
C GLY A 107 -17.95 -10.81 3.64
N GLY A 108 -17.30 -11.58 4.53
CA GLY A 108 -17.65 -12.95 4.86
C GLY A 108 -17.13 -14.00 3.87
N LEU A 109 -16.27 -13.63 2.93
CA LEU A 109 -15.67 -14.55 1.96
C LEU A 109 -14.15 -14.58 2.12
N ALA A 110 -13.57 -15.78 2.04
CA ALA A 110 -12.13 -15.95 2.05
C ALA A 110 -11.49 -15.30 0.81
N ILE A 111 -10.39 -14.59 1.02
CA ILE A 111 -9.53 -14.07 -0.04
C ILE A 111 -8.36 -15.03 -0.22
N GLU A 112 -8.31 -15.71 -1.35
CA GLU A 112 -7.20 -16.61 -1.65
C GLU A 112 -5.91 -15.81 -1.92
N ASN A 113 -4.77 -16.36 -1.50
CA ASN A 113 -3.48 -15.75 -1.79
C ASN A 113 -3.24 -15.54 -3.29
N ASP A 114 -3.64 -16.52 -4.13
CA ASP A 114 -3.52 -16.44 -5.58
C ASP A 114 -4.31 -15.26 -6.18
N TYR A 115 -5.40 -14.82 -5.52
CA TYR A 115 -6.13 -13.62 -5.93
C TYR A 115 -5.32 -12.35 -5.62
N GLN A 116 -5.00 -12.14 -4.36
CA GLN A 116 -4.33 -10.90 -3.91
C GLN A 116 -2.90 -10.81 -4.43
N PHE A 117 -2.10 -11.87 -4.25
CA PHE A 117 -0.71 -11.87 -4.67
C PHE A 117 -0.58 -11.95 -6.19
N GLY A 118 -1.52 -12.62 -6.86
CA GLY A 118 -1.62 -12.64 -8.32
C GLY A 118 -1.85 -11.24 -8.89
N LEU A 119 -2.73 -10.45 -8.30
CA LEU A 119 -2.96 -9.05 -8.68
C LEU A 119 -1.72 -8.18 -8.43
N TRP A 120 -1.09 -8.28 -7.27
CA TRP A 120 0.11 -7.53 -6.97
C TRP A 120 1.24 -7.82 -7.95
N LEU A 121 1.53 -9.10 -8.20
CA LEU A 121 2.55 -9.48 -9.17
C LEU A 121 2.17 -9.08 -10.61
N ALA A 122 0.91 -9.21 -11.02
CA ALA A 122 0.44 -8.76 -12.34
C ALA A 122 0.60 -7.25 -12.53
N CYS A 123 0.45 -6.48 -11.46
CA CYS A 123 0.66 -5.02 -11.43
C CYS A 123 2.13 -4.61 -11.19
N GLY A 124 3.09 -5.54 -11.26
CA GLY A 124 4.52 -5.24 -11.17
C GLY A 124 5.05 -5.04 -9.74
N ILE A 125 4.26 -5.29 -8.71
CA ILE A 125 4.67 -5.14 -7.32
C ILE A 125 5.51 -6.35 -6.92
N THR A 126 6.79 -6.12 -6.65
CA THR A 126 7.76 -7.16 -6.25
C THR A 126 8.09 -7.14 -4.76
N SER A 127 7.76 -6.04 -4.08
CA SER A 127 7.92 -5.91 -2.63
C SER A 127 6.74 -5.15 -2.04
N ILE A 128 6.33 -5.54 -0.83
CA ILE A 128 5.32 -4.83 -0.04
C ILE A 128 5.87 -4.51 1.34
N ARG A 129 5.44 -3.40 1.92
CA ARG A 129 5.48 -3.14 3.34
C ARG A 129 4.11 -3.50 3.91
N ASP A 130 4.04 -4.61 4.64
CA ASP A 130 2.82 -5.11 5.25
C ASP A 130 2.57 -4.38 6.57
N LEU A 131 1.52 -3.56 6.59
CA LEU A 131 1.23 -2.64 7.69
C LEU A 131 0.10 -3.15 8.59
N GLY A 132 0.44 -4.15 9.43
CA GLY A 132 -0.44 -4.56 10.52
C GLY A 132 -1.40 -5.69 10.19
N SER A 133 -1.12 -6.53 9.23
CA SER A 133 -1.80 -7.82 9.03
C SER A 133 -1.49 -8.79 10.17
N ASP A 134 -2.12 -9.97 10.19
CA ASP A 134 -1.77 -11.00 11.20
C ASP A 134 -0.28 -11.32 11.14
N PHE A 135 0.43 -10.98 12.22
CA PHE A 135 1.88 -11.03 12.24
C PHE A 135 2.44 -12.45 12.08
N THR A 136 1.82 -13.44 12.73
CA THR A 136 2.30 -14.83 12.67
C THR A 136 2.15 -15.40 11.26
N ARG A 137 1.04 -15.10 10.62
CA ARG A 137 0.77 -15.52 9.26
C ARG A 137 1.63 -14.80 8.24
N SER A 138 1.79 -13.51 8.38
CA SER A 138 2.67 -12.71 7.52
C SER A 138 4.13 -13.15 7.62
N LEU A 139 4.61 -13.61 8.79
CA LEU A 139 5.92 -14.25 8.93
C LEU A 139 6.04 -15.51 8.06
N GLN A 140 5.03 -16.38 8.06
CA GLN A 140 5.03 -17.58 7.23
C GLN A 140 5.04 -17.25 5.73
N ILE A 141 4.20 -16.28 5.33
CA ILE A 141 4.13 -15.80 3.94
C ILE A 141 5.48 -15.22 3.50
N ARG A 142 6.10 -14.37 4.35
CA ARG A 142 7.43 -13.81 4.09
C ARG A 142 8.47 -14.89 3.83
N ASP A 143 8.50 -15.91 4.68
CA ASP A 143 9.50 -16.97 4.60
C ASP A 143 9.30 -17.85 3.35
N LEU A 144 8.04 -18.16 3.01
CA LEU A 144 7.72 -18.89 1.77
C LEU A 144 8.02 -18.06 0.52
N SER A 145 7.70 -16.76 0.54
CA SER A 145 8.05 -15.84 -0.55
C SER A 145 9.56 -15.72 -0.74
N ALA A 146 10.35 -15.66 0.35
CA ALA A 146 11.80 -15.58 0.29
C ALA A 146 12.44 -16.85 -0.31
N LYS A 147 11.87 -18.01 -0.03
CA LYS A 147 12.31 -19.29 -0.62
C LYS A 147 11.87 -19.49 -2.07
N GLY A 148 10.92 -18.67 -2.56
CA GLY A 148 10.30 -18.87 -3.88
C GLY A 148 9.29 -20.02 -3.91
N GLU A 149 8.80 -20.44 -2.75
CA GLU A 149 7.79 -21.49 -2.57
C GLU A 149 6.35 -20.96 -2.67
N LEU A 150 6.20 -19.64 -2.62
CA LEU A 150 4.92 -18.94 -2.79
C LEU A 150 5.08 -17.80 -3.81
N ALA A 151 4.20 -17.74 -4.80
CA ALA A 151 4.11 -16.62 -5.73
C ALA A 151 3.53 -15.40 -5.00
N CYS A 152 4.41 -14.60 -4.44
CA CYS A 152 4.07 -13.45 -3.60
C CYS A 152 5.18 -12.40 -3.71
N PRO A 153 4.87 -11.10 -3.66
CA PRO A 153 5.88 -10.07 -3.45
C PRO A 153 6.74 -10.35 -2.21
N ARG A 154 7.92 -9.77 -2.15
CA ARG A 154 8.74 -9.75 -0.92
C ARG A 154 8.01 -8.98 0.15
N VAL A 155 7.88 -9.55 1.36
CA VAL A 155 7.14 -8.95 2.47
C VAL A 155 8.11 -8.33 3.47
N ASN A 156 7.89 -7.06 3.81
CA ASN A 156 8.55 -6.35 4.90
C ASN A 156 7.49 -6.13 5.99
N LEU A 157 7.70 -6.71 7.17
CA LEU A 157 6.68 -6.83 8.22
C LEU A 157 6.73 -5.68 9.22
N TYR A 158 5.64 -4.93 9.29
CA TYR A 158 5.44 -3.82 10.24
C TYR A 158 4.17 -4.06 11.07
N PRO A 159 4.24 -4.91 12.11
CA PRO A 159 3.07 -5.23 12.94
C PRO A 159 2.57 -4.02 13.71
N PHE A 160 1.27 -4.06 14.09
CA PHE A 160 0.65 -3.10 14.97
C PHE A 160 1.11 -3.25 16.42
N LEU A 161 1.06 -2.12 17.13
CA LEU A 161 1.16 -2.08 18.58
C LEU A 161 -0.25 -2.05 19.19
N THR A 162 -0.48 -2.89 20.18
CA THR A 162 -1.79 -3.06 20.82
C THR A 162 -1.78 -2.70 22.31
N SER A 163 -0.60 -2.53 22.90
CA SER A 163 -0.46 -2.10 24.30
C SER A 163 -0.76 -0.61 24.44
N THR A 164 -1.27 -0.21 25.61
CA THR A 164 -1.78 1.14 25.87
C THR A 164 -1.00 1.90 26.94
N THR A 165 0.10 1.34 27.47
CA THR A 165 0.95 2.01 28.45
C THR A 165 2.40 2.03 27.99
N PRO A 166 3.19 3.07 28.35
CA PRO A 166 4.59 3.18 27.94
C PRO A 166 5.43 1.94 28.26
N ASP A 167 5.29 1.37 29.43
CA ASP A 167 6.09 0.20 29.84
C ASP A 167 5.69 -1.07 29.09
N ALA A 168 4.39 -1.32 28.89
CA ALA A 168 3.90 -2.45 28.12
C ALA A 168 4.33 -2.32 26.65
N LEU A 169 4.31 -1.12 26.08
CA LEU A 169 4.78 -0.83 24.72
C LEU A 169 6.29 -1.13 24.55
N ARG A 170 7.13 -0.76 25.52
CA ARG A 170 8.56 -1.12 25.51
C ARG A 170 8.77 -2.63 25.46
N VAL A 171 7.98 -3.39 26.21
CA VAL A 171 8.02 -4.86 26.20
C VAL A 171 7.57 -5.38 24.84
N GLN A 172 6.44 -4.91 24.35
CA GLN A 172 5.86 -5.35 23.06
C GLN A 172 6.80 -5.08 21.87
N VAL A 173 7.43 -3.91 21.81
CA VAL A 173 8.41 -3.56 20.75
C VAL A 173 9.60 -4.54 20.76
N LYS A 174 10.13 -4.87 21.94
CA LYS A 174 11.22 -5.84 22.07
C LYS A 174 10.78 -7.25 21.64
N GLU A 175 9.59 -7.67 22.01
CA GLU A 175 9.01 -8.95 21.60
C GLU A 175 8.85 -9.02 20.07
N LEU A 176 8.20 -8.03 19.46
CA LEU A 176 8.00 -7.99 18.01
C LEU A 176 9.34 -8.04 17.25
N LYS A 177 10.34 -7.30 17.72
CA LYS A 177 11.70 -7.36 17.16
C LYS A 177 12.29 -8.76 17.26
N SER A 178 12.18 -9.40 18.42
CA SER A 178 12.72 -10.75 18.65
C SER A 178 12.05 -11.81 17.77
N ARG A 179 10.79 -11.59 17.42
CA ARG A 179 10.01 -12.46 16.53
C ARG A 179 10.26 -12.17 15.05
N GLY A 180 11.04 -11.14 14.70
CA GLY A 180 11.46 -10.87 13.33
C GLY A 180 10.67 -9.76 12.62
N ALA A 181 10.07 -8.82 13.35
CA ALA A 181 9.53 -7.61 12.75
C ALA A 181 10.63 -6.78 12.07
N ASP A 182 10.37 -6.29 10.85
CA ASP A 182 11.27 -5.42 10.08
C ASP A 182 11.12 -3.94 10.49
N GLY A 183 9.94 -3.58 10.99
CA GLY A 183 9.59 -2.26 11.49
C GLY A 183 8.33 -2.31 12.33
N LEU A 184 7.73 -1.14 12.60
CA LEU A 184 6.51 -1.01 13.40
C LEU A 184 5.49 -0.12 12.70
N LYS A 185 4.22 -0.53 12.69
CA LYS A 185 3.08 0.29 12.34
C LYS A 185 2.50 0.88 13.62
N ILE A 186 2.47 2.19 13.71
CA ILE A 186 1.94 2.94 14.84
C ILE A 186 0.62 3.56 14.41
N PHE A 187 -0.41 3.40 15.22
CA PHE A 187 -1.58 4.24 15.18
C PHE A 187 -1.40 5.48 16.08
N THR A 188 -2.39 6.35 16.04
CA THR A 188 -2.47 7.43 17.02
C THR A 188 -2.34 6.87 18.44
N MET A 189 -1.57 7.56 19.25
CA MET A 189 -1.39 7.24 20.67
C MET A 189 -0.95 8.48 21.43
N ASP A 190 -1.11 8.46 22.75
CA ASP A 190 -0.66 9.52 23.63
C ASP A 190 0.85 9.76 23.49
N ARG A 191 1.26 10.98 23.78
CA ARG A 191 2.65 11.43 23.53
C ARG A 191 3.69 10.63 24.30
N ASP A 192 3.41 10.28 25.56
CA ASP A 192 4.30 9.48 26.39
C ASP A 192 4.46 8.04 25.88
N CYS A 193 3.38 7.46 25.35
CA CYS A 193 3.37 6.18 24.65
C CYS A 193 4.21 6.24 23.37
N LEU A 194 4.01 7.27 22.54
CA LEU A 194 4.77 7.46 21.31
C LEU A 194 6.27 7.64 21.62
N GLU A 195 6.64 8.41 22.64
CA GLU A 195 8.01 8.59 23.10
C GLU A 195 8.64 7.26 23.52
N ALA A 196 7.92 6.45 24.28
CA ALA A 196 8.38 5.13 24.73
C ALA A 196 8.65 4.17 23.56
N VAL A 197 7.73 4.13 22.59
CA VAL A 197 7.86 3.33 21.37
C VAL A 197 9.07 3.78 20.54
N MET A 198 9.16 5.07 20.25
CA MET A 198 10.21 5.61 19.39
C MET A 198 11.61 5.49 20.01
N ALA A 199 11.73 5.67 21.33
CA ALA A 199 12.98 5.44 22.04
C ALA A 199 13.42 3.97 21.93
N THR A 200 12.51 3.03 22.21
CA THR A 200 12.81 1.59 22.16
C THR A 200 13.08 1.11 20.71
N ALA A 201 12.33 1.60 19.73
CA ALA A 201 12.55 1.29 18.32
C ALA A 201 13.93 1.75 17.85
N ARG A 202 14.36 2.95 18.27
CA ARG A 202 15.70 3.49 17.96
C ARG A 202 16.82 2.63 18.55
N GLU A 203 16.69 2.20 19.81
CA GLU A 203 17.65 1.29 20.45
C GLU A 203 17.80 -0.03 19.69
N LEU A 204 16.72 -0.52 19.10
CA LEU A 204 16.66 -1.79 18.38
C LEU A 204 16.90 -1.67 16.86
N GLY A 205 17.12 -0.46 16.35
CA GLY A 205 17.29 -0.19 14.92
C GLY A 205 16.05 -0.50 14.08
N LEU A 206 14.85 -0.34 14.67
CA LEU A 206 13.57 -0.52 13.96
C LEU A 206 13.12 0.77 13.29
N ARG A 207 12.64 0.67 12.07
CA ARG A 207 11.91 1.73 11.38
C ARG A 207 10.47 1.77 11.87
N CYS A 208 9.90 2.98 11.93
CA CYS A 208 8.53 3.19 12.37
C CYS A 208 7.77 3.98 11.33
N THR A 209 6.54 3.57 11.06
CA THR A 209 5.59 4.35 10.29
C THR A 209 4.31 4.55 11.07
N THR A 210 3.59 5.63 10.80
CA THR A 210 2.40 5.98 11.56
C THR A 210 1.22 6.36 10.68
N HIS A 211 0.04 5.86 11.07
CA HIS A 211 -1.25 6.42 10.71
C HIS A 211 -1.69 7.27 11.90
N MET A 212 -1.49 8.57 11.82
CA MET A 212 -1.90 9.46 12.90
C MET A 212 -3.41 9.65 12.92
N GLY A 213 -3.94 9.93 14.10
CA GLY A 213 -5.30 10.41 14.26
C GLY A 213 -5.31 11.94 14.38
N VAL A 214 -6.49 12.50 14.53
CA VAL A 214 -6.68 13.91 14.88
C VAL A 214 -6.81 14.01 16.40
N GLU A 215 -5.71 13.77 17.09
CA GLU A 215 -5.64 13.66 18.56
C GLU A 215 -4.46 14.43 19.13
N GLU A 216 -3.81 13.91 20.16
CA GLU A 216 -2.76 14.63 20.87
C GLU A 216 -1.46 14.78 20.04
N THR A 217 -1.07 13.73 19.31
CA THR A 217 0.20 13.71 18.55
C THR A 217 -0.02 14.07 17.08
N ASN A 218 0.98 14.70 16.45
CA ASN A 218 0.93 15.14 15.07
C ASN A 218 2.31 15.13 14.40
N ALA A 219 2.44 15.71 13.21
CA ALA A 219 3.68 15.71 12.43
C ALA A 219 4.88 16.34 13.18
N TRP A 220 4.67 17.29 14.11
CA TRP A 220 5.75 17.83 14.94
C TRP A 220 6.35 16.79 15.88
N ASP A 221 5.51 15.91 16.46
CA ASP A 221 5.97 14.79 17.29
C ASP A 221 6.73 13.78 16.44
N CYS A 222 6.27 13.49 15.22
CA CYS A 222 6.98 12.63 14.28
C CYS A 222 8.38 13.16 13.95
N CYS A 223 8.49 14.46 13.67
CA CYS A 223 9.78 15.10 13.39
C CYS A 223 10.70 15.04 14.60
N ARG A 224 10.20 15.39 15.79
CA ARG A 224 10.97 15.41 17.03
C ARG A 224 11.48 14.02 17.43
N LEU A 225 10.70 12.99 17.21
CA LEU A 225 11.00 11.63 17.65
C LEU A 225 11.72 10.78 16.61
N GLY A 226 11.85 11.26 15.37
CA GLY A 226 12.57 10.56 14.29
C GLY A 226 11.73 9.43 13.66
N MET A 227 10.43 9.68 13.41
CA MET A 227 9.57 8.78 12.65
C MET A 227 10.16 8.55 11.26
N THR A 228 10.08 7.33 10.73
CA THR A 228 10.61 7.03 9.40
C THR A 228 9.68 7.54 8.29
N SER A 229 8.36 7.33 8.43
CA SER A 229 7.37 7.84 7.47
C SER A 229 6.02 8.12 8.12
N ILE A 230 5.26 9.03 7.51
CA ILE A 230 3.85 9.27 7.78
C ILE A 230 3.05 8.70 6.61
N GLU A 231 2.00 7.94 6.95
CA GLU A 231 1.03 7.39 6.03
C GLU A 231 -0.15 8.33 5.86
N HIS A 232 -0.74 8.38 4.68
CA HIS A 232 -1.89 9.22 4.38
C HIS A 232 -1.57 10.72 4.58
N TRP A 233 -2.32 11.40 5.43
CA TRP A 233 -2.21 12.84 5.64
C TRP A 233 -2.53 13.30 7.05
N TYR A 234 -3.15 12.47 7.88
CA TYR A 234 -3.47 12.82 9.26
C TYR A 234 -2.19 13.23 10.02
N GLY A 235 -2.33 14.21 10.88
CA GLY A 235 -1.21 14.78 11.63
C GLY A 235 -0.47 15.91 10.90
N ILE A 236 -0.64 16.07 9.58
CA ILE A 236 0.05 17.11 8.80
C ILE A 236 -0.75 18.41 8.77
N PRO A 237 -2.01 18.46 8.26
CA PRO A 237 -2.78 19.70 8.26
C PRO A 237 -3.19 20.14 9.66
N ASP A 238 -3.49 19.23 10.56
CA ASP A 238 -3.82 19.53 11.95
C ASP A 238 -2.64 20.13 12.73
N ALA A 239 -1.39 19.76 12.41
CA ALA A 239 -0.19 20.42 12.90
C ALA A 239 -0.05 21.88 12.44
N ALA A 240 -0.82 22.29 11.44
CA ALA A 240 -0.80 23.62 10.83
C ALA A 240 -2.03 24.48 11.18
N LEU A 241 -2.91 24.05 12.08
CA LEU A 241 -4.09 24.81 12.48
C LEU A 241 -3.74 26.06 13.32
N ASN A 242 -4.62 27.07 13.27
CA ASN A 242 -4.56 28.25 14.14
C ASN A 242 -5.39 28.03 15.41
N GLY A 243 -5.07 27.00 16.17
CA GLY A 243 -5.80 26.58 17.37
C GLY A 243 -6.12 25.09 17.30
N THR A 244 -7.25 24.68 17.85
CA THR A 244 -7.77 23.33 17.75
C THR A 244 -8.71 23.21 16.54
N GLN A 245 -8.92 21.96 16.08
CA GLN A 245 -9.90 21.66 15.03
C GLN A 245 -11.33 22.06 15.45
N HIS A 246 -12.13 22.46 14.48
CA HIS A 246 -13.53 22.85 14.69
C HIS A 246 -14.49 21.73 14.29
N PHE A 247 -14.33 20.55 14.89
CA PHE A 247 -15.28 19.47 14.70
C PHE A 247 -16.55 19.72 15.49
N PRO A 248 -17.73 19.23 15.03
CA PRO A 248 -18.96 19.36 15.79
C PRO A 248 -18.84 18.61 17.12
N ALA A 249 -19.63 19.02 18.12
CA ALA A 249 -19.57 18.46 19.48
C ALA A 249 -19.90 16.95 19.52
N GLU A 250 -20.67 16.47 18.56
CA GLU A 250 -21.04 15.06 18.39
C GLU A 250 -19.99 14.22 17.66
N PHE A 251 -18.90 14.82 17.19
CA PHE A 251 -17.83 14.10 16.47
C PHE A 251 -17.25 12.97 17.33
N SER A 252 -17.14 11.78 16.73
CA SER A 252 -16.45 10.64 17.32
C SER A 252 -15.40 10.09 16.37
N TYR A 253 -14.14 10.10 16.78
CA TYR A 253 -13.05 9.53 15.99
C TYR A 253 -13.24 8.02 15.75
N SER A 254 -13.88 7.32 16.69
CA SER A 254 -14.19 5.89 16.54
C SER A 254 -15.33 5.60 15.55
N ASN A 255 -16.07 6.64 15.12
CA ASN A 255 -17.09 6.50 14.10
C ASN A 255 -16.47 6.74 12.72
N GLU A 256 -16.47 5.71 11.88
CA GLU A 256 -15.88 5.76 10.53
C GLU A 256 -16.48 6.89 9.67
N VAL A 257 -17.80 7.04 9.72
CA VAL A 257 -18.50 8.09 8.94
C VAL A 257 -18.06 9.48 9.38
N ASP A 258 -18.01 9.74 10.68
CA ASP A 258 -17.60 11.03 11.23
C ASP A 258 -16.12 11.31 10.91
N ARG A 259 -15.26 10.34 11.14
CA ARG A 259 -13.82 10.48 10.94
C ARG A 259 -13.49 10.91 9.51
N PHE A 260 -14.03 10.22 8.51
CA PHE A 260 -13.77 10.57 7.11
C PHE A 260 -14.50 11.85 6.68
N ARG A 261 -15.73 12.05 7.13
CA ARG A 261 -16.54 13.22 6.79
C ARG A 261 -15.90 14.52 7.26
N TYR A 262 -15.54 14.59 8.53
CA TYR A 262 -15.07 15.84 9.14
C TYR A 262 -13.57 16.04 9.01
N ALA A 263 -12.77 15.01 9.06
CA ALA A 263 -11.33 15.10 8.87
C ALA A 263 -10.94 15.69 7.51
N GLY A 264 -11.78 15.50 6.49
CA GLY A 264 -11.61 16.14 5.18
C GLY A 264 -11.60 17.68 5.21
N ARG A 265 -11.98 18.34 6.30
CA ARG A 265 -11.95 19.80 6.42
C ARG A 265 -10.59 20.37 6.82
N LEU A 266 -9.72 19.56 7.39
CA LEU A 266 -8.47 20.01 8.00
C LEU A 266 -7.51 20.70 7.03
N TRP A 267 -7.42 20.23 5.78
CA TRP A 267 -6.57 20.86 4.78
C TRP A 267 -7.00 22.29 4.44
N ARG A 268 -8.28 22.55 4.43
CA ARG A 268 -8.84 23.88 4.19
C ARG A 268 -8.63 24.80 5.38
N GLU A 269 -8.66 24.27 6.60
CA GLU A 269 -8.49 25.02 7.85
C GLU A 269 -7.03 25.26 8.21
N ALA A 270 -6.11 24.50 7.63
CA ALA A 270 -4.68 24.65 7.84
C ALA A 270 -4.19 26.04 7.39
N ASP A 271 -3.41 26.71 8.24
CA ASP A 271 -2.71 27.94 7.88
C ASP A 271 -1.58 27.63 6.90
N PRO A 272 -1.58 28.24 5.69
CA PRO A 272 -0.56 27.92 4.67
C PRO A 272 0.88 28.17 5.11
N ALA A 273 1.12 29.20 5.93
CA ALA A 273 2.48 29.52 6.39
C ALA A 273 2.95 28.56 7.48
N LYS A 274 2.02 28.04 8.30
CA LYS A 274 2.33 26.96 9.26
C LYS A 274 2.53 25.63 8.53
N LEU A 275 1.70 25.33 7.53
CA LEU A 275 1.84 24.12 6.73
C LEU A 275 3.21 24.06 6.06
N GLU A 276 3.69 25.15 5.48
CA GLU A 276 5.04 25.24 4.91
C GLU A 276 6.12 24.89 5.95
N LYS A 277 5.97 25.36 7.21
CA LYS A 277 6.91 25.04 8.30
C LYS A 277 6.83 23.56 8.71
N VAL A 278 5.64 22.98 8.72
CA VAL A 278 5.46 21.53 9.00
C VAL A 278 6.18 20.70 7.93
N LEU A 279 5.95 21.01 6.64
CA LEU A 279 6.59 20.32 5.53
C LEU A 279 8.12 20.45 5.59
N GLN A 280 8.64 21.66 5.87
CA GLN A 280 10.07 21.87 6.01
C GLN A 280 10.64 21.07 7.20
N ALA A 281 9.95 21.04 8.33
CA ALA A 281 10.38 20.26 9.49
C ALA A 281 10.42 18.75 9.20
N MET A 282 9.47 18.24 8.43
CA MET A 282 9.49 16.84 7.98
C MET A 282 10.71 16.57 7.09
N VAL A 283 11.07 17.50 6.19
CA VAL A 283 12.28 17.40 5.34
C VAL A 283 13.54 17.39 6.22
N ASP A 284 13.66 18.33 7.14
CA ASP A 284 14.84 18.49 8.01
C ASP A 284 15.02 17.27 8.95
N ALA A 285 13.91 16.68 9.38
CA ALA A 285 13.90 15.47 10.21
C ALA A 285 13.99 14.16 9.39
N HIS A 286 14.07 14.23 8.05
CA HIS A 286 14.09 13.08 7.14
C HIS A 286 12.86 12.16 7.28
N VAL A 287 11.71 12.68 7.66
CA VAL A 287 10.45 11.95 7.71
C VAL A 287 9.91 11.82 6.28
N ALA A 288 9.80 10.61 5.76
CA ALA A 288 9.22 10.36 4.46
C ALA A 288 7.68 10.46 4.51
N TRP A 289 7.06 10.67 3.35
CA TRP A 289 5.61 10.72 3.23
C TRP A 289 5.11 9.69 2.21
N ASP A 290 4.22 8.81 2.64
CA ASP A 290 3.47 7.87 1.81
C ASP A 290 2.01 8.33 1.75
N PRO A 291 1.62 9.14 0.75
CA PRO A 291 0.35 9.84 0.80
C PRO A 291 -0.86 8.92 0.60
N THR A 292 -0.73 7.80 -0.12
CA THR A 292 -1.85 6.89 -0.41
C THR A 292 -3.09 7.62 -0.94
N LEU A 293 -2.89 8.44 -1.96
CA LEU A 293 -3.96 9.27 -2.54
C LEU A 293 -5.15 8.43 -3.03
N ALA A 294 -4.87 7.22 -3.56
CA ALA A 294 -5.88 6.35 -4.15
C ALA A 294 -6.99 5.99 -3.17
N ILE A 295 -6.65 5.58 -1.94
CA ILE A 295 -7.65 5.14 -0.95
C ILE A 295 -8.67 6.23 -0.58
N TYR A 296 -8.33 7.50 -0.75
CA TYR A 296 -9.22 8.63 -0.50
C TYR A 296 -9.88 9.20 -1.76
N GLU A 297 -9.60 8.65 -2.96
CA GLU A 297 -10.17 9.18 -4.20
C GLU A 297 -11.70 9.15 -4.21
N ALA A 298 -12.31 8.13 -3.64
CA ALA A 298 -13.76 8.01 -3.49
C ALA A 298 -14.39 9.19 -2.74
N SER A 299 -13.66 9.84 -1.85
CA SER A 299 -14.14 11.02 -1.11
C SER A 299 -14.32 12.25 -2.00
N ARG A 300 -13.60 12.34 -3.12
CA ARG A 300 -13.75 13.42 -4.10
C ARG A 300 -14.53 13.01 -5.35
N ASP A 301 -14.49 11.74 -5.73
CA ASP A 301 -15.12 11.20 -6.94
C ASP A 301 -15.63 9.77 -6.73
N LEU A 302 -16.71 9.66 -5.96
CA LEU A 302 -17.33 8.38 -5.62
C LEU A 302 -17.77 7.59 -6.87
N THR A 303 -18.31 8.28 -7.88
CA THR A 303 -18.77 7.63 -9.11
C THR A 303 -17.62 6.95 -9.84
N ARG A 304 -16.48 7.61 -9.96
CA ARG A 304 -15.28 7.01 -10.55
C ARG A 304 -14.81 5.79 -9.74
N ALA A 305 -14.72 5.91 -8.42
CA ALA A 305 -14.27 4.84 -7.56
C ALA A 305 -15.16 3.59 -7.69
N GLN A 306 -16.47 3.77 -7.79
CA GLN A 306 -17.44 2.68 -7.92
C GLN A 306 -17.54 2.07 -9.33
N SER A 307 -17.05 2.75 -10.37
CA SER A 307 -17.26 2.37 -11.77
C SER A 307 -15.98 2.04 -12.53
N GLN A 308 -15.02 1.42 -11.87
CA GLN A 308 -13.77 1.02 -12.50
C GLN A 308 -14.01 -0.07 -13.57
N PRO A 309 -13.41 0.05 -14.77
CA PRO A 309 -13.71 -0.87 -15.88
C PRO A 309 -13.29 -2.33 -15.60
N TRP A 310 -12.33 -2.53 -14.70
CA TRP A 310 -11.85 -3.87 -14.33
C TRP A 310 -12.71 -4.56 -13.26
N PHE A 311 -13.66 -3.88 -12.62
CA PHE A 311 -14.54 -4.48 -11.60
C PHE A 311 -15.41 -5.59 -12.17
N ALA A 312 -15.78 -5.51 -13.45
CA ALA A 312 -16.67 -6.48 -14.09
C ALA A 312 -16.15 -7.93 -13.98
N ASP A 313 -14.86 -8.15 -14.13
CA ASP A 313 -14.26 -9.48 -14.18
C ASP A 313 -13.17 -9.75 -13.13
N LEU A 314 -12.72 -8.73 -12.40
CA LEU A 314 -11.61 -8.86 -11.46
C LEU A 314 -11.98 -8.55 -10.01
N LEU A 315 -13.09 -7.83 -9.74
CA LEU A 315 -13.49 -7.54 -8.36
C LEU A 315 -14.01 -8.81 -7.68
N HIS A 316 -13.34 -9.23 -6.62
CA HIS A 316 -13.76 -10.40 -5.83
C HIS A 316 -15.09 -10.12 -5.13
N PRO A 317 -16.05 -11.09 -5.10
CA PRO A 317 -17.36 -10.86 -4.49
C PRO A 317 -17.28 -10.51 -2.99
N GLY A 318 -16.24 -10.92 -2.29
CA GLY A 318 -15.97 -10.49 -0.92
C GLY A 318 -15.67 -9.00 -0.80
N LEU A 319 -14.84 -8.46 -1.71
CA LEU A 319 -14.57 -7.02 -1.79
C LEU A 319 -15.82 -6.24 -2.21
N GLU A 320 -16.57 -6.72 -3.19
CA GLU A 320 -17.81 -6.09 -3.63
C GLU A 320 -18.81 -5.94 -2.48
N ARG A 321 -18.96 -6.97 -1.65
CA ARG A 321 -19.80 -6.93 -0.44
C ARG A 321 -19.23 -6.02 0.64
N PHE A 322 -17.93 -6.03 0.82
CA PHE A 322 -17.25 -5.18 1.81
C PHE A 322 -17.34 -3.70 1.45
N PHE A 323 -17.32 -3.37 0.16
CA PHE A 323 -17.48 -2.01 -0.34
C PHE A 323 -18.94 -1.50 -0.35
N ALA A 324 -19.91 -2.37 -0.09
CA ALA A 324 -21.29 -1.93 0.08
C ALA A 324 -21.42 -1.00 1.30
N PRO A 325 -22.23 0.08 1.21
CA PRO A 325 -22.41 1.02 2.32
C PRO A 325 -22.80 0.33 3.61
N ASN A 326 -21.98 0.50 4.66
CA ASN A 326 -22.17 -0.08 5.97
C ASN A 326 -21.54 0.82 7.04
N LEU A 327 -22.26 1.05 8.15
CA LEU A 327 -21.77 1.86 9.27
C LEU A 327 -20.74 1.12 10.15
N GLU A 328 -20.67 -0.20 10.03
CA GLU A 328 -19.88 -1.08 10.90
C GLU A 328 -18.55 -1.52 10.29
N ASN A 329 -18.29 -1.19 9.04
CA ASN A 329 -17.06 -1.58 8.38
C ASN A 329 -16.36 -0.42 7.64
N HIS A 330 -15.08 -0.60 7.42
CA HIS A 330 -14.21 0.37 6.73
C HIS A 330 -14.29 0.28 5.18
N GLY A 331 -15.27 -0.46 4.64
CA GLY A 331 -15.43 -0.65 3.20
C GLY A 331 -16.04 0.55 2.49
N SER A 332 -16.95 1.26 3.17
CA SER A 332 -17.60 2.47 2.65
C SER A 332 -18.13 3.32 3.81
N TYR A 333 -17.94 4.63 3.73
CA TYR A 333 -18.29 5.60 4.79
C TYR A 333 -19.13 6.79 4.29
N PHE A 334 -19.74 6.67 3.11
CA PHE A 334 -20.45 7.80 2.47
C PHE A 334 -21.90 7.96 2.93
N ILE A 335 -22.32 7.25 3.96
CA ILE A 335 -23.68 7.31 4.48
C ILE A 335 -23.93 8.67 5.12
N GLY A 336 -25.00 9.34 4.69
CA GLY A 336 -25.39 10.63 5.22
C GLY A 336 -24.54 11.81 4.75
N TRP A 337 -23.63 11.60 3.79
CA TRP A 337 -22.87 12.70 3.17
C TRP A 337 -23.80 13.59 2.34
N SER A 338 -23.56 14.89 2.44
CA SER A 338 -24.22 15.93 1.65
C SER A 338 -23.32 16.43 0.53
N SER A 339 -23.91 17.16 -0.42
CA SER A 339 -23.12 17.87 -1.45
C SER A 339 -22.08 18.84 -0.86
N THR A 340 -22.32 19.33 0.36
CA THR A 340 -21.35 20.16 1.08
C THR A 340 -20.12 19.35 1.48
N ASP A 341 -20.30 18.12 1.98
CA ASP A 341 -19.19 17.24 2.35
C ASP A 341 -18.36 16.87 1.11
N GLU A 342 -19.01 16.55 -0.01
CA GLU A 342 -18.33 16.30 -1.29
C GLU A 342 -17.55 17.53 -1.79
N ALA A 343 -18.12 18.73 -1.66
CA ALA A 343 -17.44 19.97 -2.05
C ALA A 343 -16.19 20.21 -1.19
N TYR A 344 -16.27 19.98 0.12
CA TYR A 344 -15.11 20.05 1.01
C TYR A 344 -14.03 19.06 0.60
N TRP A 345 -14.38 17.81 0.32
CA TRP A 345 -13.41 16.80 -0.06
C TRP A 345 -12.74 17.11 -1.40
N LYS A 346 -13.45 17.62 -2.39
CA LYS A 346 -12.86 18.06 -3.67
C LYS A 346 -11.84 19.18 -3.47
N GLU A 347 -12.12 20.14 -2.57
CA GLU A 347 -11.19 21.21 -2.24
C GLU A 347 -9.99 20.69 -1.43
N ASN A 348 -10.23 19.93 -0.37
CA ASN A 348 -9.20 19.36 0.48
C ASN A 348 -8.23 18.47 -0.29
N TYR A 349 -8.75 17.61 -1.14
CA TYR A 349 -7.93 16.71 -1.94
C TYR A 349 -6.95 17.46 -2.84
N ARG A 350 -7.41 18.57 -3.42
CA ARG A 350 -6.56 19.44 -4.24
C ARG A 350 -5.49 20.17 -3.42
N ILE A 351 -5.81 20.61 -2.19
CA ILE A 351 -4.84 21.24 -1.29
C ILE A 351 -3.79 20.19 -0.88
N TRP A 352 -4.23 18.99 -0.53
CA TRP A 352 -3.37 17.88 -0.16
C TRP A 352 -2.40 17.50 -1.29
N MET A 353 -2.86 17.29 -2.51
CA MET A 353 -1.99 17.05 -3.67
C MET A 353 -0.92 18.13 -3.85
N LYS A 354 -1.30 19.41 -3.69
CA LYS A 354 -0.33 20.51 -3.74
C LYS A 354 0.69 20.45 -2.60
N ALA A 355 0.27 20.06 -1.40
CA ALA A 355 1.17 19.88 -0.27
C ALA A 355 2.17 18.71 -0.51
N VAL A 356 1.71 17.60 -1.09
CA VAL A 356 2.57 16.48 -1.50
C VAL A 356 3.62 16.94 -2.52
N ARG A 357 3.21 17.67 -3.55
CA ARG A 357 4.14 18.26 -4.53
C ARG A 357 5.11 19.22 -3.86
N ARG A 358 4.62 20.13 -3.01
CA ARG A 358 5.45 21.10 -2.30
C ARG A 358 6.48 20.43 -1.38
N PHE A 359 6.10 19.38 -0.68
CA PHE A 359 7.03 18.61 0.16
C PHE A 359 8.20 18.05 -0.65
N ALA A 360 7.95 17.49 -1.83
CA ALA A 360 9.00 17.02 -2.72
C ALA A 360 9.90 18.16 -3.24
N GLU A 361 9.33 19.34 -3.54
CA GLU A 361 10.09 20.53 -3.97
C GLU A 361 11.03 21.04 -2.87
N LEU A 362 10.66 20.89 -1.61
CA LEU A 362 11.51 21.18 -0.45
C LEU A 362 12.61 20.13 -0.24
N GLY A 363 12.62 19.05 -1.01
CA GLY A 363 13.57 17.94 -0.89
C GLY A 363 13.08 16.73 -0.10
N GLY A 364 11.79 16.71 0.24
CA GLY A 364 11.16 15.60 0.95
C GLY A 364 11.09 14.31 0.13
N THR A 365 11.10 13.18 0.82
CA THR A 365 11.02 11.86 0.21
C THR A 365 9.56 11.40 0.15
N ILE A 366 9.03 11.24 -1.06
CA ILE A 366 7.71 10.66 -1.32
C ILE A 366 7.88 9.19 -1.70
N THR A 367 6.95 8.34 -1.26
CA THR A 367 6.79 6.94 -1.65
C THR A 367 5.38 6.69 -2.19
N CYS A 368 5.11 5.47 -2.65
CA CYS A 368 3.80 5.07 -3.18
C CYS A 368 3.29 3.84 -2.43
N GLY A 369 2.10 3.95 -1.87
CA GLY A 369 1.35 2.88 -1.23
C GLY A 369 -0.11 2.89 -1.68
N GLU A 370 -0.76 1.73 -1.73
CA GLU A 370 -2.14 1.65 -2.24
C GLU A 370 -3.21 1.63 -1.16
N ASP A 371 -2.91 1.03 0.01
CA ASP A 371 -3.88 0.78 1.08
C ASP A 371 -5.16 0.07 0.59
N ALA A 372 -5.00 -0.88 -0.36
CA ALA A 372 -6.13 -1.51 -1.04
C ALA A 372 -6.84 -2.58 -0.20
N GLY A 373 -8.01 -2.98 -0.66
CA GLY A 373 -8.94 -3.88 0.03
C GLY A 373 -9.95 -3.13 0.90
N PHE A 374 -9.99 -1.81 0.79
CA PHE A 374 -10.90 -0.86 1.42
C PHE A 374 -11.41 0.13 0.38
N ILE A 375 -12.52 0.77 0.61
CA ILE A 375 -13.04 2.00 -0.03
C ILE A 375 -12.90 1.98 -1.56
N TYR A 376 -13.38 0.90 -2.18
CA TYR A 376 -13.36 0.68 -3.65
C TYR A 376 -11.97 0.47 -4.27
N GLU A 377 -10.90 0.36 -3.46
CA GLU A 377 -9.57 0.10 -3.99
C GLU A 377 -9.26 -1.41 -4.07
N MET A 378 -8.92 -1.85 -5.28
CA MET A 378 -8.56 -3.24 -5.57
C MET A 378 -7.05 -3.42 -5.58
N TYR A 379 -6.57 -4.51 -4.99
CA TYR A 379 -5.13 -4.84 -4.89
C TYR A 379 -4.41 -4.68 -6.23
N GLY A 380 -3.28 -4.01 -6.22
CA GLY A 380 -2.43 -3.75 -7.36
C GLY A 380 -2.98 -2.68 -8.30
N PHE A 381 -4.26 -2.69 -8.61
CA PHE A 381 -4.88 -1.65 -9.43
C PHE A 381 -4.94 -0.31 -8.68
N GLY A 382 -5.23 -0.34 -7.38
CA GLY A 382 -5.11 0.83 -6.49
C GLY A 382 -3.70 1.41 -6.51
N TYR A 383 -2.68 0.56 -6.53
CA TYR A 383 -1.29 1.00 -6.63
C TYR A 383 -0.99 1.71 -7.95
N LEU A 384 -1.45 1.17 -9.08
CA LEU A 384 -1.27 1.84 -10.37
C LEU A 384 -2.07 3.14 -10.44
N ARG A 385 -3.23 3.19 -9.78
CA ARG A 385 -3.99 4.43 -9.64
C ARG A 385 -3.25 5.45 -8.79
N GLU A 386 -2.58 5.04 -7.73
CA GLU A 386 -1.70 5.92 -6.93
C GLU A 386 -0.64 6.58 -7.81
N LEU A 387 0.00 5.84 -8.73
CA LEU A 387 0.98 6.41 -9.66
C LEU A 387 0.37 7.48 -10.57
N GLU A 388 -0.85 7.27 -11.10
CA GLU A 388 -1.56 8.30 -11.87
C GLU A 388 -1.89 9.54 -11.02
N LEU A 389 -2.26 9.35 -9.74
CA LEU A 389 -2.58 10.45 -8.84
C LEU A 389 -1.34 11.27 -8.46
N HIS A 390 -0.17 10.65 -8.39
CA HIS A 390 1.08 11.37 -8.27
C HIS A 390 1.36 12.23 -9.52
N GLU A 391 1.10 11.70 -10.72
CA GLU A 391 1.18 12.50 -11.95
C GLU A 391 0.17 13.67 -11.93
N GLU A 392 -1.06 13.43 -11.47
CA GLU A 392 -2.07 14.48 -11.27
C GLU A 392 -1.62 15.54 -10.24
N ALA A 393 -0.88 15.15 -9.21
CA ALA A 393 -0.29 16.07 -8.23
C ALA A 393 0.88 16.91 -8.82
N GLY A 394 1.29 16.65 -10.07
CA GLY A 394 2.27 17.42 -10.82
C GLY A 394 3.66 16.78 -10.92
N PHE A 395 3.81 15.51 -10.56
CA PHE A 395 5.07 14.80 -10.76
C PHE A 395 5.20 14.31 -12.20
N GLN A 396 6.43 14.34 -12.73
CA GLN A 396 6.73 13.75 -14.03
C GLN A 396 6.80 12.21 -13.91
N PRO A 397 6.51 11.44 -14.96
CA PRO A 397 6.53 9.96 -14.90
C PRO A 397 7.84 9.37 -14.37
N LEU A 398 9.00 9.95 -14.64
CA LEU A 398 10.28 9.50 -14.06
C LEU A 398 10.38 9.74 -12.55
N GLU A 399 9.81 10.85 -12.06
CA GLU A 399 9.72 11.12 -10.61
C GLU A 399 8.81 10.08 -9.96
N VAL A 400 7.64 9.82 -10.54
CA VAL A 400 6.68 8.82 -10.04
C VAL A 400 7.31 7.42 -9.97
N ILE A 401 7.99 6.98 -11.03
CA ILE A 401 8.70 5.68 -11.03
C ILE A 401 9.78 5.65 -9.96
N THR A 402 10.49 6.77 -9.72
CA THR A 402 11.50 6.84 -8.65
C THR A 402 10.87 6.76 -7.26
N GLN A 403 9.71 7.38 -7.06
CA GLN A 403 8.93 7.29 -5.82
C GLN A 403 8.47 5.84 -5.56
N ALA A 404 8.00 5.18 -6.59
CA ALA A 404 7.51 3.79 -6.56
C ALA A 404 8.63 2.73 -6.42
N THR A 405 9.90 3.12 -6.56
CA THR A 405 11.02 2.16 -6.61
C THR A 405 12.20 2.61 -5.72
N GLY A 406 13.06 3.49 -6.19
CA GLY A 406 14.29 3.90 -5.49
C GLY A 406 14.05 4.60 -4.16
N ASN A 407 13.05 5.48 -4.07
CA ASN A 407 12.69 6.15 -2.81
C ASN A 407 12.10 5.15 -1.81
N ALA A 408 11.16 4.32 -2.25
CA ALA A 408 10.56 3.28 -1.41
C ALA A 408 11.63 2.31 -0.85
N ALA A 409 12.58 1.87 -1.70
CA ALA A 409 13.70 1.06 -1.26
C ALA A 409 14.54 1.74 -0.17
N ARG A 410 14.77 3.05 -0.29
CA ARG A 410 15.50 3.84 0.73
C ARG A 410 14.74 3.91 2.04
N VAL A 411 13.44 4.17 2.00
CA VAL A 411 12.60 4.25 3.21
C VAL A 411 12.53 2.89 3.92
N LEU A 412 12.57 1.78 3.16
CA LEU A 412 12.71 0.43 3.73
C LEU A 412 14.13 0.12 4.25
N GLY A 413 15.15 0.92 3.89
CA GLY A 413 16.55 0.63 4.18
C GLY A 413 17.15 -0.49 3.33
N ARG A 414 16.64 -0.64 2.12
CA ARG A 414 17.04 -1.68 1.15
C ARG A 414 17.55 -1.10 -0.18
N GLU A 415 17.95 0.15 -0.20
CA GLU A 415 18.42 0.89 -1.37
C GLU A 415 19.69 0.32 -2.01
N THR A 416 20.38 -0.59 -1.34
CA THR A 416 21.55 -1.31 -1.86
C THR A 416 21.20 -2.63 -2.53
N GLU A 417 19.93 -3.08 -2.45
CA GLU A 417 19.48 -4.38 -2.91
C GLU A 417 18.39 -4.31 -3.96
N ILE A 418 17.40 -3.42 -3.80
CA ILE A 418 16.20 -3.31 -4.63
C ILE A 418 15.95 -1.86 -5.08
N GLY A 419 14.92 -1.66 -5.89
CA GLY A 419 14.46 -0.35 -6.35
C GLY A 419 15.27 0.24 -7.50
N ARG A 420 16.28 -0.47 -8.00
CA ARG A 420 17.08 -0.04 -9.15
C ARG A 420 17.46 -1.19 -10.07
N ILE A 421 17.53 -0.91 -11.37
CA ILE A 421 18.17 -1.82 -12.33
C ILE A 421 19.67 -1.49 -12.35
N ARG A 422 20.44 -2.31 -11.64
CA ARG A 422 21.89 -2.17 -11.49
C ARG A 422 22.52 -3.54 -11.26
N ALA A 423 23.70 -3.79 -11.85
CA ALA A 423 24.45 -5.02 -11.59
C ALA A 423 24.72 -5.22 -10.10
N GLY A 424 24.51 -6.44 -9.61
CA GLY A 424 24.60 -6.83 -8.20
C GLY A 424 23.31 -6.68 -7.39
N PHE A 425 22.33 -5.93 -7.88
CA PHE A 425 21.00 -5.78 -7.24
C PHE A 425 20.16 -7.06 -7.47
N LEU A 426 19.15 -7.23 -6.63
CA LEU A 426 18.16 -8.30 -6.84
C LEU A 426 17.42 -8.07 -8.15
N ALA A 427 17.13 -9.15 -8.85
CA ALA A 427 16.40 -9.10 -10.10
C ALA A 427 14.90 -8.99 -9.83
N ASP A 428 14.50 -7.81 -9.38
CA ASP A 428 13.12 -7.36 -9.23
C ASP A 428 12.84 -6.40 -10.39
N LEU A 429 12.13 -6.87 -11.41
CA LEU A 429 11.99 -6.19 -12.70
C LEU A 429 10.55 -6.24 -13.20
N VAL A 430 10.15 -5.21 -13.96
CA VAL A 430 8.84 -5.14 -14.63
C VAL A 430 9.04 -4.85 -16.10
N LEU A 431 8.59 -5.74 -16.97
CA LEU A 431 8.60 -5.56 -18.41
C LEU A 431 7.23 -5.09 -18.90
N VAL A 432 7.20 -3.91 -19.50
CA VAL A 432 5.99 -3.23 -19.96
C VAL A 432 5.98 -3.17 -21.48
N ASN A 433 4.85 -3.50 -22.07
CA ASN A 433 4.63 -3.38 -23.49
C ASN A 433 4.28 -1.92 -23.85
N GLY A 434 5.26 -1.16 -24.34
CA GLY A 434 5.17 0.27 -24.65
C GLY A 434 5.93 1.16 -23.67
N ASN A 435 5.89 2.47 -23.89
CA ASN A 435 6.64 3.47 -23.13
C ASN A 435 5.80 4.07 -21.97
N PRO A 436 5.99 3.64 -20.71
CA PRO A 436 5.22 4.15 -19.59
C PRO A 436 5.50 5.62 -19.27
N LEU A 437 6.61 6.19 -19.77
CA LEU A 437 6.92 7.62 -19.59
C LEU A 437 6.06 8.53 -20.48
N SER A 438 5.44 7.96 -21.51
CA SER A 438 4.48 8.70 -22.34
C SER A 438 3.07 8.64 -21.79
N ASN A 439 2.74 7.59 -21.02
CA ASN A 439 1.43 7.39 -20.40
C ASN A 439 1.53 6.26 -19.34
N LEU A 440 1.39 6.60 -18.07
CA LEU A 440 1.44 5.64 -16.98
C LEU A 440 0.33 4.57 -17.04
N ARG A 441 -0.78 4.83 -17.75
CA ARG A 441 -1.84 3.83 -17.94
C ARG A 441 -1.38 2.60 -18.72
N LEU A 442 -0.25 2.67 -19.42
CA LEU A 442 0.37 1.50 -20.05
C LEU A 442 0.94 0.50 -19.01
N LEU A 443 1.00 0.86 -17.74
CA LEU A 443 1.38 -0.03 -16.64
C LEU A 443 0.25 -0.99 -16.22
N TYR A 444 -1.02 -0.66 -16.50
CA TYR A 444 -2.12 -1.57 -16.12
C TYR A 444 -1.96 -2.93 -16.82
N PRO A 445 -2.08 -4.06 -16.11
CA PRO A 445 -1.92 -5.37 -16.73
C PRO A 445 -3.00 -5.67 -17.79
N THR A 446 -4.10 -4.92 -17.74
CA THR A 446 -5.15 -4.94 -18.77
C THR A 446 -4.81 -4.10 -20.00
N GLY A 447 -3.70 -3.33 -19.98
CA GLY A 447 -3.42 -2.33 -21.00
C GLY A 447 -4.33 -1.10 -20.92
N ALA A 448 -4.18 -0.21 -21.88
CA ALA A 448 -5.00 0.98 -22.02
C ALA A 448 -5.27 1.32 -23.49
N ASP A 449 -6.41 1.95 -23.75
CA ASP A 449 -6.70 2.50 -25.06
C ASP A 449 -5.97 3.84 -25.22
N VAL A 450 -5.09 3.94 -26.21
CA VAL A 450 -4.32 5.12 -26.54
C VAL A 450 -4.69 5.63 -27.92
N ASN A 451 -4.62 6.95 -28.12
CA ASN A 451 -4.88 7.53 -29.41
C ASN A 451 -3.62 7.47 -30.29
N VAL A 452 -3.67 6.70 -31.36
CA VAL A 452 -2.60 6.62 -32.36
C VAL A 452 -3.13 7.13 -33.70
N GLY A 453 -2.69 8.30 -34.11
CA GLY A 453 -3.11 8.90 -35.39
C GLY A 453 -4.62 9.17 -35.48
N GLY A 454 -5.28 9.54 -34.39
CA GLY A 454 -6.72 9.81 -34.34
C GLY A 454 -7.61 8.58 -34.15
N LYS A 455 -7.02 7.40 -33.94
CA LYS A 455 -7.76 6.14 -33.71
C LYS A 455 -7.43 5.56 -32.33
N PRO A 456 -8.41 5.03 -31.61
CA PRO A 456 -8.13 4.28 -30.39
C PRO A 456 -7.43 2.96 -30.74
N VAL A 457 -6.31 2.71 -30.09
CA VAL A 457 -5.53 1.47 -30.20
C VAL A 457 -5.29 0.95 -28.78
N HIS A 458 -5.72 -0.28 -28.53
CA HIS A 458 -5.41 -0.94 -27.27
C HIS A 458 -3.92 -1.29 -27.23
N SER A 459 -3.21 -0.85 -26.19
CA SER A 459 -1.77 -1.00 -26.09
C SER A 459 -1.34 -1.06 -24.62
N GLY A 460 -0.11 -1.51 -24.40
CA GLY A 460 0.51 -1.54 -23.09
C GLY A 460 0.24 -2.83 -22.35
N GLY A 461 0.38 -2.74 -21.05
CA GLY A 461 0.26 -3.83 -20.11
C GLY A 461 1.61 -4.35 -19.63
N ILE A 462 1.65 -4.67 -18.34
CA ILE A 462 2.76 -5.42 -17.76
C ILE A 462 2.71 -6.85 -18.29
N GLU A 463 3.74 -7.24 -19.01
CA GLU A 463 3.85 -8.58 -19.59
C GLU A 463 4.56 -9.54 -18.66
N TRP A 464 5.65 -9.09 -18.03
CA TRP A 464 6.39 -9.89 -17.08
C TRP A 464 6.74 -9.09 -15.83
N THR A 465 6.56 -9.73 -14.70
CA THR A 465 7.11 -9.30 -13.42
C THR A 465 8.13 -10.32 -12.98
N VAL A 466 9.37 -9.89 -12.77
CA VAL A 466 10.43 -10.75 -12.24
C VAL A 466 10.65 -10.36 -10.79
N LYS A 467 10.50 -11.32 -9.88
CA LYS A 467 10.74 -11.12 -8.44
C LYS A 467 11.79 -12.12 -7.97
N ASP A 468 12.90 -11.64 -7.41
CA ASP A 468 14.05 -12.48 -7.04
C ASP A 468 14.52 -13.39 -8.20
N GLY A 469 14.51 -12.90 -9.44
CA GLY A 469 14.87 -13.66 -10.62
C GLY A 469 13.85 -14.71 -11.09
N ILE A 470 12.67 -14.78 -10.46
CA ILE A 470 11.57 -15.65 -10.86
C ILE A 470 10.63 -14.85 -11.77
N PRO A 471 10.46 -15.24 -13.05
CA PRO A 471 9.59 -14.54 -13.98
C PRO A 471 8.13 -15.00 -13.83
N TYR A 472 7.23 -14.06 -13.63
CA TYR A 472 5.78 -14.23 -13.58
C TYR A 472 5.16 -13.56 -14.80
N HIS A 473 4.41 -14.33 -15.59
CA HIS A 473 3.73 -13.82 -16.78
C HIS A 473 2.42 -13.13 -16.41
N GLY A 474 2.34 -11.81 -16.57
CA GLY A 474 1.19 -11.00 -16.18
C GLY A 474 -0.16 -11.49 -16.72
N PRO A 475 -0.30 -11.75 -18.04
CA PRO A 475 -1.55 -12.29 -18.58
C PRO A 475 -1.98 -13.62 -17.95
N THR A 476 -1.06 -14.50 -17.61
CA THR A 476 -1.37 -15.78 -16.94
C THR A 476 -1.89 -15.56 -15.53
N LEU A 477 -1.27 -14.65 -14.77
CA LEU A 477 -1.75 -14.25 -13.44
C LEU A 477 -3.16 -13.65 -13.52
N MET A 478 -3.40 -12.75 -14.47
CA MET A 478 -4.71 -12.12 -14.67
C MET A 478 -5.82 -13.13 -15.03
N ASN A 479 -5.48 -14.15 -15.84
CA ASN A 479 -6.43 -15.22 -16.15
C ASN A 479 -6.77 -16.04 -14.91
N ARG A 480 -5.77 -16.35 -14.08
CA ARG A 480 -5.99 -17.06 -12.81
C ARG A 480 -6.90 -16.26 -11.87
N VAL A 481 -6.70 -14.96 -11.77
CA VAL A 481 -7.56 -14.05 -10.97
C VAL A 481 -9.02 -14.10 -11.50
N ARG A 482 -9.23 -14.04 -12.82
CA ARG A 482 -10.58 -14.15 -13.42
C ARG A 482 -11.24 -15.48 -13.10
N GLU A 483 -10.49 -16.59 -13.13
CA GLU A 483 -11.00 -17.91 -12.76
C GLU A 483 -11.47 -17.95 -11.30
N ILE A 484 -10.69 -17.39 -10.38
CA ILE A 484 -11.05 -17.29 -8.96
C ILE A 484 -12.33 -16.48 -8.80
N VAL A 485 -12.39 -15.28 -9.36
CA VAL A 485 -13.56 -14.40 -9.27
C VAL A 485 -14.81 -15.07 -9.85
N LYS A 486 -14.69 -15.70 -11.03
CA LYS A 486 -15.79 -16.43 -11.67
C LYS A 486 -16.31 -17.58 -10.80
N ARG A 487 -15.40 -18.36 -10.21
CA ARG A 487 -15.74 -19.47 -9.32
C ARG A 487 -16.48 -18.96 -8.08
N ASP A 488 -15.96 -17.90 -7.44
CA ASP A 488 -16.48 -17.42 -6.17
C ASP A 488 -17.78 -16.64 -6.32
N ARG A 489 -17.99 -15.98 -7.45
CA ARG A 489 -19.31 -15.42 -7.82
C ARG A 489 -20.38 -16.48 -8.06
N ALA A 490 -20.00 -17.68 -8.44
CA ALA A 490 -20.94 -18.79 -8.65
C ALA A 490 -21.34 -19.48 -7.32
N GLN A 491 -20.67 -19.20 -6.22
CA GLN A 491 -21.02 -19.74 -4.90
C GLN A 491 -22.23 -19.01 -4.32
N PRO A 492 -23.11 -19.70 -3.59
CA PRO A 492 -24.16 -19.03 -2.85
C PRO A 492 -23.56 -18.04 -1.85
N PRO A 493 -24.18 -16.87 -1.64
CA PRO A 493 -23.68 -15.93 -0.65
C PRO A 493 -23.63 -16.62 0.73
N PRO A 494 -22.56 -16.41 1.52
CA PRO A 494 -22.53 -16.94 2.88
C PRO A 494 -23.73 -16.40 3.66
N ALA A 495 -24.22 -17.17 4.60
CA ALA A 495 -25.26 -16.72 5.52
C ALA A 495 -24.87 -15.36 6.11
N ALA A 496 -25.83 -14.43 6.22
CA ALA A 496 -25.56 -13.14 6.85
C ALA A 496 -24.87 -13.39 8.19
N PRO A 497 -23.79 -12.65 8.54
CA PRO A 497 -23.13 -12.80 9.83
C PRO A 497 -24.20 -12.63 10.90
N SER A 498 -24.27 -13.58 11.82
CA SER A 498 -25.08 -13.42 13.02
C SER A 498 -24.61 -12.15 13.72
N ALA A 499 -25.50 -11.22 14.01
CA ALA A 499 -25.19 -9.99 14.74
C ALA A 499 -24.37 -10.34 16.00
N GLY A 500 -23.04 -10.10 15.96
CA GLY A 500 -22.11 -10.43 17.04
C GLY A 500 -20.65 -10.65 16.65
N GLY A 501 -20.33 -10.74 15.37
CA GLY A 501 -18.93 -10.85 14.91
C GLY A 501 -18.43 -9.49 14.42
N ALA A 502 -17.83 -8.68 15.31
CA ALA A 502 -17.09 -7.50 14.90
C ALA A 502 -15.96 -7.95 13.97
N ALA A 503 -16.04 -7.58 12.69
CA ALA A 503 -14.91 -7.66 11.79
C ALA A 503 -13.75 -6.90 12.45
N ALA A 504 -12.58 -7.55 12.58
CA ALA A 504 -11.39 -6.87 13.04
C ALA A 504 -11.07 -5.76 12.00
N SER A 505 -11.54 -4.57 12.29
CA SER A 505 -11.15 -3.36 11.58
C SER A 505 -9.66 -3.17 11.77
N CYS A 506 -8.89 -2.90 10.72
CA CYS A 506 -7.49 -2.47 10.84
C CYS A 506 -7.34 -1.24 11.75
N CYS A 507 -8.46 -0.57 12.07
CA CYS A 507 -8.56 0.59 12.94
C CYS A 507 -9.11 0.28 14.35
N ALA A 508 -9.54 -0.95 14.65
CA ALA A 508 -10.16 -1.28 15.93
C ALA A 508 -9.15 -1.50 17.09
N GLY A 509 -7.87 -1.32 16.86
CA GLY A 509 -6.82 -1.50 17.88
C GLY A 509 -6.72 -0.42 18.96
N ALA A 510 -7.46 0.69 18.86
CA ALA A 510 -7.30 1.84 19.77
C ALA A 510 -8.55 2.20 20.61
N ALA A 511 -9.67 1.51 20.49
CA ALA A 511 -10.88 1.86 21.23
C ALA A 511 -11.19 0.88 22.37
N GLY A 512 -10.33 0.84 23.38
CA GLY A 512 -10.51 -0.01 24.55
C GLY A 512 -9.74 0.48 25.77
N GLY A 513 -10.13 1.58 26.36
CA GLY A 513 -9.57 2.05 27.60
C GLY A 513 -9.99 3.48 27.89
N GLY A 514 -11.22 3.66 28.40
CA GLY A 514 -11.68 4.87 29.06
C GLY A 514 -11.81 4.62 30.53
#